data_a5a9fd5ccc9323796907e99c9aa2aa66
#
_entry.id   a5a9fd5ccc9323796907e99c9aa2aa66
#
_cell.length_a   1.000
_cell.length_b   1.000
_cell.length_c   1.000
_cell.angle_alpha   90.00
_cell.angle_beta   90.00
_cell.angle_gamma   90.00
#
_symmetry.space_group_name_H-M   'P 1'
#
loop_
_entity.id
_entity.type
_entity.pdbx_description
1 polymer ?
#
loop_
_entity_poly.entity_id
_entity_poly.type
_entity_poly.pdbx_seq_one_letter_code
_entity_poly.pdbx_strand_id
1 'polypeptide(L)'
;MTTMTTMTTNKYYHYCSSSYSSLKRIQQRQRQQRLQEKNLERRHSSSSSSSSSSITTNNKEEEEEKKTDTSTTTIAIIGSGAAGLTAAYFAAKTVNEKSSSSSSSSKNHIIKIKVYERTKESGKKILMSGGARCNVLPVEASIDDFVTDSNPRLAKAILQSWTVAKCHKWLQDEIKLELGIEHATNKYFPLSNSSREVRDKLVEACKREGVLFQYETNVTKIMRDEERNIWVIKTENTKDIEANALILSLGGSSFPAVGTDGTGYVIAERDLNNVTVNKTYPALVPLVGEHPGGENTLPGVSLDCQVKIKKAETKKAQQASRSGFLFTHKGYSGPSILDLSHHVVNDSSHSNNNSSSISKLVVNWNPACDWKEVLNPAAAGQSSGGGGGSDLVIKRLKLHLPARLCEALLKEADVDSSSVNVSNLPKAKRIKLIEILSCYEIKSTGHQGFRKAEVTGGGIALESVDTKTMELKNNKNVFVCGEICDIFGRIGGFNFLWAWTSGRLAGINSASV
;
A
#
# COMPACT_ATOMS: atom_id res chain seq x y z
N MET A 1 -11.49 43.78 1.41
CA MET A 1 -10.77 42.50 1.36
C MET A 1 -11.68 41.38 1.86
N THR A 2 -12.69 41.02 1.08
CA THR A 2 -13.67 39.98 1.47
C THR A 2 -14.33 39.49 0.18
N THR A 3 -13.69 38.59 -0.54
CA THR A 3 -14.33 37.81 -1.62
C THR A 3 -13.32 36.81 -2.19
N MET A 4 -12.96 35.74 -1.46
CA MET A 4 -12.16 34.65 -2.03
C MET A 4 -12.27 33.30 -1.30
N THR A 5 -13.38 33.00 -0.61
CA THR A 5 -13.46 31.76 0.20
C THR A 5 -14.62 30.82 -0.18
N THR A 6 -15.42 31.14 -1.17
CA THR A 6 -16.65 30.36 -1.47
C THR A 6 -16.60 29.52 -2.76
N MET A 7 -15.47 29.51 -3.50
CA MET A 7 -15.38 28.75 -4.76
C MET A 7 -14.71 27.36 -4.69
N THR A 8 -14.14 26.96 -3.58
CA THR A 8 -13.36 25.73 -3.48
C THR A 8 -14.17 24.48 -3.12
N THR A 9 -15.29 24.62 -2.46
CA THR A 9 -16.10 23.47 -2.00
C THR A 9 -16.94 22.82 -3.09
N ASN A 10 -17.37 23.55 -4.10
CA ASN A 10 -18.25 23.01 -5.16
C ASN A 10 -17.52 22.18 -6.23
N LYS A 11 -16.21 22.37 -6.41
CA LYS A 11 -15.41 21.57 -7.37
C LYS A 11 -15.13 20.14 -6.90
N TYR A 12 -15.09 19.89 -5.59
CA TYR A 12 -14.84 18.55 -5.03
C TYR A 12 -16.03 17.59 -5.15
N TYR A 13 -17.26 18.09 -5.05
CA TYR A 13 -18.47 17.27 -5.20
C TYR A 13 -18.67 16.74 -6.63
N HIS A 14 -18.23 17.48 -7.63
CA HIS A 14 -18.25 17.01 -9.03
C HIS A 14 -17.13 15.99 -9.34
N TYR A 15 -16.02 15.99 -8.60
CA TYR A 15 -14.90 15.08 -8.87
C TYR A 15 -15.16 13.64 -8.40
N CYS A 16 -15.82 13.44 -7.24
CA CYS A 16 -16.14 12.09 -6.76
C CYS A 16 -17.26 11.40 -7.55
N SER A 17 -18.28 12.13 -8.01
CA SER A 17 -19.34 11.56 -8.84
C SER A 17 -18.89 11.26 -10.28
N SER A 18 -17.98 12.06 -10.83
CA SER A 18 -17.39 11.83 -12.15
C SER A 18 -16.43 10.63 -12.17
N SER A 19 -15.73 10.36 -11.06
CA SER A 19 -14.81 9.22 -10.93
C SER A 19 -15.54 7.87 -10.96
N TYR A 20 -16.73 7.79 -10.37
CA TYR A 20 -17.52 6.54 -10.36
C TYR A 20 -18.14 6.22 -11.73
N SER A 21 -18.57 7.24 -12.45
CA SER A 21 -19.06 7.09 -13.83
C SER A 21 -17.92 6.80 -14.81
N SER A 22 -16.72 7.34 -14.59
CA SER A 22 -15.51 7.07 -15.35
C SER A 22 -15.03 5.63 -15.16
N LEU A 23 -15.06 5.10 -13.94
CA LEU A 23 -14.70 3.70 -13.64
C LEU A 23 -15.63 2.69 -14.34
N LYS A 24 -16.93 2.94 -14.38
CA LYS A 24 -17.87 2.10 -15.15
C LYS A 24 -17.59 2.13 -16.65
N ARG A 25 -17.28 3.29 -17.21
CA ARG A 25 -16.92 3.42 -18.65
C ARG A 25 -15.58 2.75 -18.97
N ILE A 26 -14.59 2.81 -18.07
CA ILE A 26 -13.30 2.12 -18.22
C ILE A 26 -13.49 0.61 -18.18
N GLN A 27 -14.26 0.09 -17.23
CA GLN A 27 -14.57 -1.34 -17.14
C GLN A 27 -15.34 -1.85 -18.38
N GLN A 28 -16.24 -1.04 -18.91
CA GLN A 28 -17.00 -1.38 -20.12
C GLN A 28 -16.12 -1.40 -21.37
N ARG A 29 -15.18 -0.45 -21.52
CA ARG A 29 -14.17 -0.43 -22.58
C ARG A 29 -13.19 -1.61 -22.49
N GLN A 30 -12.72 -1.95 -21.30
CA GLN A 30 -11.85 -3.11 -21.08
C GLN A 30 -12.56 -4.43 -21.41
N ARG A 31 -13.86 -4.54 -21.13
CA ARG A 31 -14.66 -5.70 -21.53
C ARG A 31 -14.82 -5.80 -23.04
N GLN A 32 -14.99 -4.69 -23.74
CA GLN A 32 -15.06 -4.66 -25.22
C GLN A 32 -13.71 -4.99 -25.86
N GLN A 33 -12.58 -4.50 -25.31
CA GLN A 33 -11.24 -4.84 -25.81
C GLN A 33 -10.94 -6.34 -25.65
N ARG A 34 -11.24 -6.95 -24.52
CA ARG A 34 -11.06 -8.41 -24.32
C ARG A 34 -11.92 -9.25 -25.27
N LEU A 35 -13.09 -8.76 -25.67
CA LEU A 35 -13.93 -9.43 -26.67
C LEU A 35 -13.34 -9.33 -28.08
N GLN A 36 -12.71 -8.19 -28.41
CA GLN A 36 -12.01 -8.01 -29.68
C GLN A 36 -10.74 -8.85 -29.77
N GLU A 37 -9.95 -8.93 -28.69
CA GLU A 37 -8.75 -9.77 -28.61
C GLU A 37 -9.10 -11.28 -28.78
N LYS A 38 -10.12 -11.78 -28.11
CA LYS A 38 -10.61 -13.16 -28.27
C LYS A 38 -11.11 -13.45 -29.70
N ASN A 39 -11.66 -12.48 -30.39
CA ASN A 39 -12.09 -12.64 -31.77
C ASN A 39 -10.92 -12.61 -32.77
N LEU A 40 -9.83 -11.88 -32.46
CA LEU A 40 -8.58 -11.94 -33.22
C LEU A 40 -7.85 -13.28 -33.04
N GLU A 41 -7.76 -13.79 -31.81
CA GLU A 41 -7.16 -15.11 -31.54
C GLU A 41 -7.90 -16.24 -32.26
N ARG A 42 -9.25 -16.18 -32.33
CA ARG A 42 -10.05 -17.14 -33.12
C ARG A 42 -9.83 -17.05 -34.61
N ARG A 43 -9.43 -15.91 -35.16
CA ARG A 43 -9.10 -15.75 -36.60
C ARG A 43 -7.70 -16.24 -36.94
N HIS A 44 -6.75 -16.22 -36.00
CA HIS A 44 -5.39 -16.74 -36.20
C HIS A 44 -5.28 -18.27 -36.01
N SER A 45 -6.22 -18.90 -35.30
CA SER A 45 -6.24 -20.36 -35.13
C SER A 45 -6.85 -21.14 -36.30
N SER A 46 -7.38 -20.46 -37.32
CA SER A 46 -8.01 -21.11 -38.49
C SER A 46 -7.17 -21.07 -39.77
N SER A 47 -5.89 -20.65 -39.71
CA SER A 47 -5.03 -20.54 -40.91
C SER A 47 -3.66 -21.23 -40.81
N SER A 48 -3.58 -22.40 -40.16
CA SER A 48 -2.36 -23.20 -40.23
C SER A 48 -2.66 -24.70 -40.36
N SER A 49 -2.91 -25.14 -41.59
CA SER A 49 -2.77 -26.52 -41.97
C SER A 49 -2.25 -26.62 -43.39
N SER A 50 -1.18 -27.38 -43.59
CA SER A 50 -0.46 -27.84 -44.79
C SER A 50 0.89 -27.12 -44.99
N SER A 51 2.02 -27.80 -45.04
CA SER A 51 2.50 -28.96 -45.77
C SER A 51 3.93 -29.31 -45.33
N SER A 52 4.18 -30.60 -45.26
CA SER A 52 5.47 -31.25 -45.03
C SER A 52 6.34 -31.26 -46.29
N SER A 53 7.65 -31.10 -46.14
CA SER A 53 8.62 -31.85 -46.98
C SER A 53 10.00 -31.87 -46.31
N SER A 54 10.53 -33.06 -46.22
CA SER A 54 11.83 -33.50 -45.75
C SER A 54 12.96 -33.11 -46.69
N ILE A 55 14.12 -32.65 -46.15
CA ILE A 55 15.43 -32.89 -46.78
C ILE A 55 16.48 -33.09 -45.67
N THR A 56 17.07 -34.25 -45.64
CA THR A 56 18.26 -34.65 -44.91
C THR A 56 19.51 -34.18 -45.63
N THR A 57 20.45 -33.55 -44.93
CA THR A 57 21.88 -33.69 -45.28
C THR A 57 22.72 -33.48 -44.00
N ASN A 58 23.58 -34.47 -43.76
CA ASN A 58 24.65 -34.53 -42.80
C ASN A 58 25.73 -33.50 -43.12
N ASN A 59 26.25 -32.80 -42.13
CA ASN A 59 27.66 -32.48 -42.02
C ASN A 59 28.01 -32.37 -40.54
N LYS A 60 28.86 -33.29 -40.09
CA LYS A 60 29.62 -33.20 -38.86
C LYS A 60 30.78 -32.26 -39.12
N GLU A 61 30.81 -31.16 -38.43
CA GLU A 61 32.03 -30.42 -38.07
C GLU A 61 32.07 -30.34 -36.55
N GLU A 62 32.97 -31.06 -35.93
CA GLU A 62 33.34 -30.96 -34.53
C GLU A 62 34.11 -29.65 -34.36
N GLU A 63 33.44 -28.56 -33.98
CA GLU A 63 34.07 -27.40 -33.36
C GLU A 63 34.39 -27.73 -31.91
N GLU A 64 35.67 -27.95 -31.60
CA GLU A 64 36.20 -27.90 -30.25
C GLU A 64 35.96 -26.48 -29.67
N GLU A 65 34.83 -26.29 -28.99
CA GLU A 65 34.62 -25.13 -28.13
C GLU A 65 35.67 -25.15 -27.02
N LYS A 66 36.70 -24.31 -27.13
CA LYS A 66 37.56 -23.92 -26.01
C LYS A 66 36.63 -23.40 -24.90
N LYS A 67 36.33 -24.25 -23.92
CA LYS A 67 35.73 -23.83 -22.64
C LYS A 67 36.69 -22.86 -21.97
N THR A 68 36.51 -21.56 -22.22
CA THR A 68 37.02 -20.54 -21.33
C THR A 68 36.27 -20.69 -20.02
N ASP A 69 37.00 -20.97 -18.97
CA ASP A 69 36.45 -21.17 -17.61
C ASP A 69 35.89 -19.83 -17.09
N THR A 70 34.66 -19.49 -17.53
CA THR A 70 33.98 -18.24 -17.18
C THR A 70 33.14 -18.50 -15.95
N SER A 71 33.62 -18.06 -14.79
CA SER A 71 32.85 -18.17 -13.56
C SER A 71 31.62 -17.25 -13.62
N THR A 72 30.45 -17.80 -13.28
CA THR A 72 29.18 -17.02 -13.24
C THR A 72 28.67 -16.94 -11.82
N THR A 73 28.46 -15.73 -11.31
CA THR A 73 27.72 -15.45 -10.07
C THR A 73 26.29 -15.07 -10.40
N THR A 74 25.33 -15.69 -9.74
CA THR A 74 23.90 -15.35 -9.89
C THR A 74 23.37 -14.71 -8.62
N ILE A 75 22.74 -13.53 -8.76
CA ILE A 75 21.91 -12.90 -7.72
C ILE A 75 20.46 -13.14 -8.10
N ALA A 76 19.75 -13.91 -7.26
CA ALA A 76 18.35 -14.22 -7.47
C ALA A 76 17.45 -13.31 -6.62
N ILE A 77 16.51 -12.63 -7.25
CA ILE A 77 15.53 -11.77 -6.61
C ILE A 77 14.18 -12.45 -6.70
N ILE A 78 13.56 -12.74 -5.56
CA ILE A 78 12.31 -13.46 -5.48
C ILE A 78 11.17 -12.47 -5.21
N GLY A 79 10.32 -12.28 -6.23
CA GLY A 79 9.25 -11.29 -6.26
C GLY A 79 9.61 -10.04 -7.04
N SER A 80 8.76 -9.63 -7.96
CA SER A 80 8.92 -8.44 -8.82
C SER A 80 7.94 -7.32 -8.45
N GLY A 81 7.68 -7.14 -7.16
CA GLY A 81 6.97 -5.99 -6.62
C GLY A 81 7.84 -4.72 -6.61
N ALA A 82 7.35 -3.65 -5.99
CA ALA A 82 8.06 -2.37 -5.91
C ALA A 82 9.49 -2.54 -5.35
N ALA A 83 9.64 -3.25 -4.23
CA ALA A 83 10.94 -3.47 -3.59
C ALA A 83 11.87 -4.34 -4.44
N GLY A 84 11.35 -5.44 -5.03
CA GLY A 84 12.15 -6.34 -5.85
C GLY A 84 12.64 -5.70 -7.15
N LEU A 85 11.79 -4.90 -7.82
CA LEU A 85 12.22 -4.13 -9.00
C LEU A 85 13.29 -3.10 -8.65
N THR A 86 13.15 -2.42 -7.50
CA THR A 86 14.18 -1.48 -7.03
C THR A 86 15.49 -2.20 -6.72
N ALA A 87 15.42 -3.33 -6.01
CA ALA A 87 16.59 -4.13 -5.70
C ALA A 87 17.29 -4.64 -6.97
N ALA A 88 16.53 -5.11 -7.95
CA ALA A 88 17.05 -5.56 -9.23
C ALA A 88 17.77 -4.45 -10.00
N TYR A 89 17.16 -3.28 -10.07
CA TYR A 89 17.74 -2.11 -10.70
C TYR A 89 19.09 -1.73 -10.06
N PHE A 90 19.11 -1.58 -8.73
CA PHE A 90 20.34 -1.15 -8.03
C PHE A 90 21.41 -2.24 -8.00
N ALA A 91 21.06 -3.52 -7.94
CA ALA A 91 22.01 -4.61 -8.06
C ALA A 91 22.71 -4.58 -9.44
N ALA A 92 21.92 -4.51 -10.51
CA ALA A 92 22.47 -4.48 -11.87
C ALA A 92 23.29 -3.23 -12.13
N LYS A 93 22.81 -2.05 -11.74
CA LYS A 93 23.54 -0.79 -11.86
C LYS A 93 24.89 -0.83 -11.14
N THR A 94 24.91 -1.35 -9.89
CA THR A 94 26.14 -1.47 -9.10
C THR A 94 27.15 -2.40 -9.77
N VAL A 95 26.70 -3.52 -10.34
CA VAL A 95 27.57 -4.44 -11.09
C VAL A 95 28.14 -3.75 -12.32
N ASN A 96 27.33 -3.04 -13.09
CA ASN A 96 27.76 -2.33 -14.30
C ASN A 96 28.77 -1.22 -13.98
N GLU A 97 28.56 -0.45 -12.91
CA GLU A 97 29.49 0.60 -12.46
C GLU A 97 30.84 0.03 -12.02
N LYS A 98 30.85 -1.09 -11.26
CA LYS A 98 32.08 -1.78 -10.86
C LYS A 98 32.82 -2.33 -12.07
N SER A 99 32.12 -2.91 -13.04
CA SER A 99 32.73 -3.44 -14.27
C SER A 99 33.37 -2.36 -15.14
N SER A 100 32.79 -1.16 -15.15
CA SER A 100 33.30 -0.01 -15.92
C SER A 100 34.50 0.67 -15.27
N SER A 101 34.66 0.56 -13.95
CA SER A 101 35.75 1.20 -13.19
C SER A 101 37.01 0.33 -13.04
N SER A 102 36.89 -0.99 -13.25
CA SER A 102 38.04 -1.92 -13.14
C SER A 102 38.81 -2.02 -14.44
N SER A 103 39.93 -1.29 -14.52
CA SER A 103 40.85 -1.27 -15.68
C SER A 103 41.79 -2.48 -15.79
N SER A 104 41.66 -3.52 -14.95
CA SER A 104 42.59 -4.68 -14.98
C SER A 104 41.92 -6.01 -14.64
N SER A 105 42.03 -6.93 -15.57
CA SER A 105 42.27 -8.39 -15.42
C SER A 105 41.20 -9.32 -14.85
N SER A 106 39.91 -8.98 -14.74
CA SER A 106 38.87 -9.99 -14.41
C SER A 106 37.89 -10.18 -15.57
N LYS A 107 38.39 -10.41 -16.79
CA LYS A 107 37.52 -10.57 -17.99
C LYS A 107 36.64 -11.83 -17.98
N ASN A 108 36.79 -12.73 -17.00
CA ASN A 108 36.13 -14.04 -16.98
C ASN A 108 35.08 -14.21 -15.88
N HIS A 109 34.67 -13.14 -15.16
CA HIS A 109 33.62 -13.24 -14.14
C HIS A 109 32.38 -12.49 -14.56
N ILE A 110 31.25 -13.20 -14.71
CA ILE A 110 29.97 -12.65 -15.13
C ILE A 110 28.99 -12.69 -13.94
N ILE A 111 28.44 -11.53 -13.56
CA ILE A 111 27.37 -11.46 -12.55
C ILE A 111 26.03 -11.32 -13.29
N LYS A 112 25.11 -12.25 -13.05
CA LYS A 112 23.76 -12.28 -13.62
C LYS A 112 22.74 -11.90 -12.56
N ILE A 113 21.93 -10.88 -12.82
CA ILE A 113 20.81 -10.48 -11.97
C ILE A 113 19.53 -11.07 -12.56
N LYS A 114 18.85 -11.95 -11.80
CA LYS A 114 17.64 -12.63 -12.25
C LYS A 114 16.50 -12.40 -11.27
N VAL A 115 15.35 -11.97 -11.80
CA VAL A 115 14.11 -11.77 -11.05
C VAL A 115 13.17 -12.93 -11.34
N TYR A 116 12.69 -13.59 -10.30
CA TYR A 116 11.73 -14.68 -10.36
C TYR A 116 10.39 -14.21 -9.82
N GLU A 117 9.36 -14.30 -10.64
CA GLU A 117 8.02 -13.83 -10.33
C GLU A 117 7.00 -14.96 -10.51
N ARG A 118 6.17 -15.19 -9.48
CA ARG A 118 5.16 -16.25 -9.52
C ARG A 118 4.03 -15.99 -10.50
N THR A 119 3.79 -14.74 -10.86
CA THR A 119 2.70 -14.33 -11.75
C THR A 119 3.20 -14.06 -13.17
N LYS A 120 2.28 -13.78 -14.10
CA LYS A 120 2.60 -13.52 -15.52
C LYS A 120 3.22 -12.15 -15.78
N GLU A 121 3.19 -11.25 -14.79
CA GLU A 121 3.68 -9.88 -14.94
C GLU A 121 4.19 -9.30 -13.62
N SER A 122 5.13 -8.36 -13.70
CA SER A 122 5.66 -7.65 -12.55
C SER A 122 4.67 -6.62 -11.98
N GLY A 123 4.82 -6.27 -10.70
CA GLY A 123 4.25 -5.07 -10.11
C GLY A 123 2.72 -5.04 -9.99
N LYS A 124 2.05 -6.18 -9.89
CA LYS A 124 0.58 -6.22 -9.80
C LYS A 124 0.01 -5.37 -8.68
N LYS A 125 0.66 -5.33 -7.51
CA LYS A 125 0.22 -4.50 -6.38
C LYS A 125 0.45 -3.01 -6.66
N ILE A 126 1.45 -2.63 -7.46
CA ILE A 126 1.66 -1.25 -7.94
C ILE A 126 0.42 -0.78 -8.72
N LEU A 127 -0.12 -1.64 -9.61
CA LEU A 127 -1.27 -1.31 -10.46
C LEU A 127 -2.54 -0.99 -9.68
N MET A 128 -2.67 -1.46 -8.43
CA MET A 128 -3.84 -1.24 -7.59
C MET A 128 -3.70 -0.01 -6.68
N SER A 129 -2.48 0.50 -6.51
CA SER A 129 -2.18 1.56 -5.55
C SER A 129 -2.81 2.91 -5.92
N GLY A 130 -3.24 3.67 -4.91
CA GLY A 130 -3.79 5.01 -5.07
C GLY A 130 -4.97 5.09 -6.04
N GLY A 131 -5.81 4.07 -6.11
CA GLY A 131 -6.93 4.02 -7.06
C GLY A 131 -6.49 3.92 -8.52
N ALA A 132 -5.41 3.19 -8.80
CA ALA A 132 -4.73 3.05 -10.10
C ALA A 132 -3.97 4.31 -10.56
N ARG A 133 -3.81 5.32 -9.71
CA ARG A 133 -3.00 6.53 -9.97
C ARG A 133 -1.56 6.40 -9.49
N CYS A 134 -1.31 5.58 -8.47
CA CYS A 134 -0.03 5.35 -7.79
C CYS A 134 0.59 6.60 -7.14
N ASN A 135 0.34 6.81 -5.86
CA ASN A 135 1.06 7.79 -5.06
C ASN A 135 2.47 7.26 -4.71
N VAL A 136 3.45 7.60 -5.52
CA VAL A 136 4.80 7.00 -5.47
C VAL A 136 5.64 7.42 -4.28
N LEU A 137 5.38 8.60 -3.67
CA LEU A 137 6.08 9.13 -2.51
C LEU A 137 5.20 10.11 -1.72
N PRO A 138 5.40 10.24 -0.39
CA PRO A 138 4.99 11.42 0.35
C PRO A 138 5.90 12.61 -0.02
N VAL A 139 5.46 13.85 0.26
CA VAL A 139 6.33 15.03 0.13
C VAL A 139 7.38 15.05 1.25
N GLU A 140 6.96 14.67 2.45
CA GLU A 140 7.80 14.56 3.64
C GLU A 140 7.51 13.27 4.37
N ALA A 141 8.50 12.73 5.08
CA ALA A 141 8.36 11.53 5.90
C ALA A 141 9.24 11.59 7.15
N SER A 142 8.69 11.08 8.24
CA SER A 142 9.39 10.84 9.50
C SER A 142 9.16 9.39 9.95
N ILE A 143 9.85 8.96 11.00
CA ILE A 143 9.61 7.63 11.58
C ILE A 143 8.20 7.50 12.16
N ASP A 144 7.58 8.59 12.58
CA ASP A 144 6.23 8.61 13.16
C ASP A 144 5.13 8.31 12.12
N ASP A 145 5.47 8.32 10.84
CA ASP A 145 4.58 7.92 9.74
C ASP A 145 4.56 6.39 9.52
N PHE A 146 5.37 5.64 10.28
CA PHE A 146 5.52 4.18 10.16
C PHE A 146 5.18 3.48 11.46
N VAL A 147 4.70 2.25 11.33
CA VAL A 147 4.36 1.35 12.43
C VAL A 147 5.20 0.09 12.28
N THR A 148 5.78 -0.36 13.39
CA THR A 148 6.58 -1.59 13.48
C THR A 148 6.48 -2.14 14.89
N ASP A 149 6.47 -3.46 15.05
CA ASP A 149 6.60 -4.15 16.32
C ASP A 149 8.08 -4.34 16.73
N SER A 150 9.00 -4.15 15.76
CA SER A 150 10.45 -4.09 15.98
C SER A 150 10.90 -2.77 16.60
N ASN A 151 12.17 -2.65 16.98
CA ASN A 151 12.72 -1.40 17.50
C ASN A 151 12.66 -0.28 16.42
N PRO A 152 11.91 0.82 16.66
CA PRO A 152 11.75 1.90 15.66
C PRO A 152 13.06 2.59 15.25
N ARG A 153 14.11 2.50 16.06
CA ARG A 153 15.44 3.05 15.73
C ARG A 153 16.06 2.33 14.54
N LEU A 154 15.81 1.02 14.36
CA LEU A 154 16.28 0.24 13.22
C LEU A 154 15.59 0.71 11.92
N ALA A 155 14.27 0.85 11.97
CA ALA A 155 13.50 1.40 10.86
C ALA A 155 13.96 2.81 10.48
N LYS A 156 14.18 3.68 11.49
CA LYS A 156 14.70 5.04 11.29
C LYS A 156 16.05 5.04 10.60
N ALA A 157 16.98 4.17 11.01
CA ALA A 157 18.31 4.06 10.40
C ALA A 157 18.23 3.69 8.91
N ILE A 158 17.36 2.74 8.55
CA ILE A 158 17.13 2.32 7.17
C ILE A 158 16.54 3.50 6.36
N LEU A 159 15.47 4.13 6.83
CA LEU A 159 14.81 5.25 6.15
C LEU A 159 15.72 6.45 5.93
N GLN A 160 16.60 6.76 6.91
CA GLN A 160 17.57 7.84 6.80
C GLN A 160 18.67 7.59 5.76
N SER A 161 18.90 6.34 5.35
CA SER A 161 19.90 6.00 4.32
C SER A 161 19.56 6.61 2.95
N TRP A 162 18.27 6.87 2.71
CA TRP A 162 17.81 7.44 1.44
C TRP A 162 16.58 8.34 1.62
N THR A 163 16.79 9.63 1.59
CA THR A 163 15.75 10.64 1.85
C THR A 163 14.70 10.69 0.73
N VAL A 164 13.50 11.20 1.04
CA VAL A 164 12.43 11.43 0.06
C VAL A 164 12.95 12.20 -1.16
N ALA A 165 13.73 13.26 -0.96
CA ALA A 165 14.31 14.05 -2.05
C ALA A 165 15.23 13.22 -2.98
N LYS A 166 16.05 12.32 -2.41
CA LYS A 166 16.91 11.42 -3.20
C LYS A 166 16.08 10.37 -3.95
N CYS A 167 15.04 9.80 -3.32
CA CYS A 167 14.09 8.90 -3.99
C CYS A 167 13.37 9.59 -5.14
N HIS A 168 12.88 10.81 -4.92
CA HIS A 168 12.21 11.62 -5.94
C HIS A 168 13.14 11.87 -7.14
N LYS A 169 14.39 12.30 -6.87
CA LYS A 169 15.40 12.51 -7.93
C LYS A 169 15.65 11.23 -8.74
N TRP A 170 15.80 10.08 -8.07
CA TRP A 170 15.99 8.79 -8.75
C TRP A 170 14.80 8.43 -9.65
N LEU A 171 13.57 8.59 -9.15
CA LEU A 171 12.36 8.30 -9.94
C LEU A 171 12.28 9.18 -11.19
N GLN A 172 12.69 10.46 -11.10
CA GLN A 172 12.67 11.37 -12.25
C GLN A 172 13.86 11.13 -13.20
N ASP A 173 15.08 11.08 -12.66
CA ASP A 173 16.28 11.12 -13.49
C ASP A 173 16.65 9.75 -14.07
N GLU A 174 16.39 8.66 -13.34
CA GLU A 174 16.84 7.32 -13.73
C GLU A 174 15.67 6.44 -14.19
N ILE A 175 14.54 6.47 -13.49
CA ILE A 175 13.35 5.74 -13.89
C ILE A 175 12.54 6.50 -14.95
N LYS A 176 12.81 7.80 -15.13
CA LYS A 176 12.16 8.66 -16.15
C LYS A 176 10.65 8.86 -15.89
N LEU A 177 10.26 8.91 -14.61
CA LEU A 177 8.90 9.24 -14.20
C LEU A 177 8.76 10.74 -14.02
N GLU A 178 7.86 11.36 -14.75
CA GLU A 178 7.46 12.75 -14.51
C GLU A 178 6.49 12.80 -13.33
N LEU A 179 6.89 13.50 -12.26
CA LEU A 179 6.15 13.55 -11.01
C LEU A 179 5.60 14.95 -10.72
N GLY A 180 4.37 15.00 -10.23
CA GLY A 180 3.71 16.20 -9.74
C GLY A 180 3.26 16.05 -8.29
N ILE A 181 3.16 17.18 -7.57
CA ILE A 181 2.64 17.24 -6.20
C ILE A 181 1.13 17.46 -6.24
N GLU A 182 0.38 16.60 -5.56
CA GLU A 182 -1.00 16.87 -5.20
C GLU A 182 -1.02 17.60 -3.85
N HIS A 183 -1.06 18.94 -3.89
CA HIS A 183 -0.94 19.79 -2.69
C HIS A 183 -2.00 19.53 -1.62
N ALA A 184 -3.22 19.13 -2.04
CA ALA A 184 -4.30 18.81 -1.09
C ALA A 184 -3.99 17.62 -0.18
N THR A 185 -3.12 16.71 -0.61
CA THR A 185 -2.78 15.46 0.11
C THR A 185 -1.29 15.34 0.43
N ASN A 186 -0.45 16.28 0.00
CA ASN A 186 1.01 16.28 0.15
C ASN A 186 1.66 14.98 -0.35
N LYS A 187 1.33 14.58 -1.58
CA LYS A 187 1.81 13.34 -2.19
C LYS A 187 2.30 13.58 -3.62
N TYR A 188 3.31 12.81 -4.02
CA TYR A 188 3.75 12.77 -5.42
C TYR A 188 2.98 11.69 -6.18
N PHE A 189 2.49 12.06 -7.36
CA PHE A 189 1.88 11.18 -8.35
C PHE A 189 2.60 11.32 -9.68
N PRO A 190 2.61 10.28 -10.55
CA PRO A 190 3.01 10.46 -11.94
C PRO A 190 2.05 11.47 -12.59
N LEU A 191 2.57 12.37 -13.42
CA LEU A 191 1.74 13.37 -14.13
C LEU A 191 0.66 12.73 -14.99
N SER A 192 0.92 11.54 -15.53
CA SER A 192 -0.05 10.73 -16.26
C SER A 192 -1.20 10.19 -15.39
N ASN A 193 -1.09 10.25 -14.07
CA ASN A 193 -2.01 9.57 -13.14
C ASN A 193 -2.20 8.08 -13.44
N SER A 194 -1.16 7.40 -13.90
CA SER A 194 -1.19 5.99 -14.29
C SER A 194 -0.20 5.13 -13.49
N SER A 195 -0.72 4.23 -12.66
CA SER A 195 0.09 3.23 -11.97
C SER A 195 0.79 2.25 -12.93
N ARG A 196 0.21 2.06 -14.13
CA ARG A 196 0.81 1.25 -15.19
C ARG A 196 2.12 1.87 -15.68
N GLU A 197 2.17 3.18 -15.89
CA GLU A 197 3.39 3.86 -16.27
C GLU A 197 4.49 3.66 -15.23
N VAL A 198 4.17 3.80 -13.95
CA VAL A 198 5.14 3.57 -12.86
C VAL A 198 5.73 2.16 -12.93
N ARG A 199 4.87 1.14 -13.07
CA ARG A 199 5.30 -0.25 -13.20
C ARG A 199 6.16 -0.47 -14.43
N ASP A 200 5.70 0.01 -15.60
CA ASP A 200 6.36 -0.24 -16.88
C ASP A 200 7.73 0.41 -16.93
N LYS A 201 7.87 1.67 -16.49
CA LYS A 201 9.16 2.37 -16.42
C LYS A 201 10.16 1.72 -15.46
N LEU A 202 9.70 1.17 -14.33
CA LEU A 202 10.56 0.39 -13.43
C LEU A 202 11.07 -0.89 -14.11
N VAL A 203 10.20 -1.63 -14.80
CA VAL A 203 10.60 -2.84 -15.53
C VAL A 203 11.55 -2.51 -16.68
N GLU A 204 11.27 -1.45 -17.44
CA GLU A 204 12.16 -0.97 -18.52
C GLU A 204 13.52 -0.57 -17.99
N ALA A 205 13.58 0.15 -16.87
CA ALA A 205 14.85 0.51 -16.23
C ALA A 205 15.66 -0.72 -15.82
N CYS A 206 15.04 -1.73 -15.23
CA CYS A 206 15.69 -3.01 -14.91
C CYS A 206 16.24 -3.70 -16.18
N LYS A 207 15.43 -3.78 -17.24
CA LYS A 207 15.85 -4.40 -18.51
C LYS A 207 17.02 -3.64 -19.16
N ARG A 208 17.01 -2.31 -19.09
CA ARG A 208 18.09 -1.47 -19.60
C ARG A 208 19.43 -1.73 -18.89
N GLU A 209 19.36 -2.06 -17.58
CA GLU A 209 20.54 -2.46 -16.80
C GLU A 209 20.92 -3.94 -16.97
N GLY A 210 20.23 -4.71 -17.82
CA GLY A 210 20.55 -6.12 -18.11
C GLY A 210 19.91 -7.14 -17.16
N VAL A 211 18.89 -6.74 -16.38
CA VAL A 211 18.15 -7.65 -15.51
C VAL A 211 17.34 -8.66 -16.31
N LEU A 212 17.45 -9.93 -15.97
CA LEU A 212 16.69 -11.02 -16.58
C LEU A 212 15.44 -11.33 -15.75
N PHE A 213 14.31 -11.52 -16.41
CA PHE A 213 13.02 -11.84 -15.76
C PHE A 213 12.57 -13.25 -16.12
N GLN A 214 12.15 -14.01 -15.11
CA GLN A 214 11.49 -15.30 -15.28
C GLN A 214 10.15 -15.25 -14.53
N TYR A 215 9.08 -15.24 -15.30
CA TYR A 215 7.70 -15.23 -14.80
C TYR A 215 7.18 -16.65 -14.57
N GLU A 216 6.00 -16.76 -13.94
CA GLU A 216 5.31 -18.02 -13.63
C GLU A 216 6.20 -19.01 -12.85
N THR A 217 7.10 -18.46 -12.02
CA THR A 217 8.06 -19.19 -11.20
C THR A 217 7.68 -19.07 -9.73
N ASN A 218 6.97 -20.07 -9.22
CA ASN A 218 6.54 -20.11 -7.81
C ASN A 218 7.63 -20.77 -6.96
N VAL A 219 8.29 -19.99 -6.11
CA VAL A 219 9.30 -20.47 -5.17
C VAL A 219 8.60 -21.07 -3.96
N THR A 220 8.96 -22.31 -3.61
CA THR A 220 8.34 -23.07 -2.52
C THR A 220 9.28 -23.31 -1.34
N LYS A 221 10.60 -23.34 -1.55
CA LYS A 221 11.62 -23.59 -0.54
C LYS A 221 12.97 -23.01 -0.96
N ILE A 222 13.79 -22.63 0.00
CA ILE A 222 15.20 -22.28 -0.21
C ILE A 222 16.07 -23.12 0.71
N MET A 223 17.25 -23.49 0.24
CA MET A 223 18.18 -24.31 1.01
C MET A 223 19.62 -23.83 0.76
N ARG A 224 20.45 -23.89 1.79
CA ARG A 224 21.89 -23.65 1.65
C ARG A 224 22.57 -24.95 1.26
N ASP A 225 23.39 -24.90 0.23
CA ASP A 225 24.38 -25.92 -0.10
C ASP A 225 25.75 -25.41 0.43
N GLU A 226 26.15 -25.94 1.57
CA GLU A 226 27.37 -25.48 2.25
C GLU A 226 28.65 -25.88 1.52
N GLU A 227 28.65 -27.03 0.84
CA GLU A 227 29.83 -27.52 0.10
C GLU A 227 30.14 -26.62 -1.09
N ARG A 228 29.11 -26.26 -1.85
CA ARG A 228 29.24 -25.38 -3.02
C ARG A 228 29.14 -23.89 -2.69
N ASN A 229 28.81 -23.55 -1.42
CA ASN A 229 28.61 -22.20 -0.93
C ASN A 229 27.57 -21.41 -1.75
N ILE A 230 26.47 -22.06 -2.15
CA ILE A 230 25.36 -21.48 -2.93
C ILE A 230 24.02 -21.70 -2.27
N TRP A 231 23.03 -20.96 -2.70
CA TRP A 231 21.61 -21.16 -2.37
C TRP A 231 20.91 -21.94 -3.48
N VAL A 232 20.14 -22.97 -3.11
CA VAL A 232 19.28 -23.75 -4.00
C VAL A 232 17.83 -23.35 -3.73
N ILE A 233 17.17 -22.87 -4.75
CA ILE A 233 15.78 -22.39 -4.70
C ILE A 233 14.91 -23.43 -5.39
N LYS A 234 14.02 -24.05 -4.63
CA LYS A 234 13.03 -24.99 -5.15
C LYS A 234 11.82 -24.25 -5.68
N THR A 235 11.36 -24.69 -6.81
CA THR A 235 10.19 -24.12 -7.50
C THR A 235 9.14 -25.19 -7.74
N GLU A 236 7.89 -24.79 -7.94
CA GLU A 236 6.77 -25.71 -8.15
C GLU A 236 6.81 -26.36 -9.55
N ASN A 237 7.07 -25.56 -10.58
CA ASN A 237 6.87 -25.96 -11.99
C ASN A 237 8.13 -25.82 -12.86
N THR A 238 9.28 -25.47 -12.29
CA THR A 238 10.55 -25.31 -13.02
C THR A 238 11.67 -26.09 -12.35
N LYS A 239 12.83 -26.18 -13.03
CA LYS A 239 14.03 -26.74 -12.43
C LYS A 239 14.47 -25.91 -11.24
N ASP A 240 15.18 -26.54 -10.30
CA ASP A 240 15.86 -25.85 -9.21
C ASP A 240 16.74 -24.73 -9.73
N ILE A 241 16.77 -23.63 -8.98
CA ILE A 241 17.55 -22.45 -9.31
C ILE A 241 18.72 -22.35 -8.34
N GLU A 242 19.91 -22.16 -8.88
CA GLU A 242 21.12 -21.94 -8.09
C GLU A 242 21.49 -20.47 -8.09
N ALA A 243 21.86 -19.93 -6.92
CA ALA A 243 22.24 -18.55 -6.73
C ALA A 243 23.32 -18.38 -5.66
N ASN A 244 24.18 -17.40 -5.83
CA ASN A 244 25.22 -17.03 -4.86
C ASN A 244 24.67 -16.06 -3.81
N ALA A 245 23.67 -15.26 -4.19
CA ALA A 245 22.93 -14.39 -3.28
C ALA A 245 21.44 -14.39 -3.58
N LEU A 246 20.64 -14.17 -2.52
CA LEU A 246 19.19 -14.08 -2.59
C LEU A 246 18.69 -12.71 -2.10
N ILE A 247 17.69 -12.16 -2.79
CA ILE A 247 16.90 -11.04 -2.26
C ILE A 247 15.45 -11.49 -2.15
N LEU A 248 14.93 -11.57 -0.91
CA LEU A 248 13.56 -11.94 -0.64
C LEU A 248 12.69 -10.67 -0.62
N SER A 249 11.84 -10.53 -1.63
CA SER A 249 10.92 -9.39 -1.84
C SER A 249 9.50 -9.85 -2.16
N LEU A 250 9.07 -10.93 -1.47
CA LEU A 250 7.80 -11.63 -1.75
C LEU A 250 6.56 -10.84 -1.29
N GLY A 251 6.74 -9.69 -0.63
CA GLY A 251 5.63 -8.91 -0.08
C GLY A 251 5.04 -9.52 1.18
N GLY A 252 3.85 -9.07 1.55
CA GLY A 252 3.13 -9.52 2.75
C GLY A 252 2.01 -10.53 2.46
N SER A 253 0.91 -10.43 3.24
CA SER A 253 -0.29 -11.26 3.09
C SER A 253 -1.49 -10.49 2.51
N SER A 254 -1.34 -9.17 2.29
CA SER A 254 -2.42 -8.32 1.79
C SER A 254 -2.62 -8.47 0.28
N PHE A 255 -3.89 -8.48 -0.18
CA PHE A 255 -4.28 -8.74 -1.56
C PHE A 255 -3.77 -10.07 -2.14
N PRO A 256 -4.15 -11.24 -1.57
CA PRO A 256 -3.66 -12.54 -2.05
C PRO A 256 -3.90 -12.79 -3.54
N ALA A 257 -4.97 -12.21 -4.09
CA ALA A 257 -5.32 -12.34 -5.52
C ALA A 257 -4.28 -11.76 -6.50
N VAL A 258 -3.36 -10.90 -6.03
CA VAL A 258 -2.30 -10.32 -6.86
C VAL A 258 -0.92 -10.94 -6.61
N GLY A 259 -0.86 -12.00 -5.81
CA GLY A 259 0.36 -12.80 -5.63
C GLY A 259 1.07 -12.63 -4.29
N THR A 260 0.50 -11.90 -3.32
CA THR A 260 1.06 -11.71 -1.98
C THR A 260 0.21 -12.46 -0.93
N ASP A 261 0.60 -13.67 -0.58
CA ASP A 261 -0.19 -14.59 0.24
C ASP A 261 0.50 -15.02 1.55
N GLY A 262 1.62 -14.37 1.88
CA GLY A 262 2.39 -14.69 3.09
C GLY A 262 3.39 -15.83 2.93
N THR A 263 3.52 -16.44 1.76
CA THR A 263 4.50 -17.52 1.51
C THR A 263 5.92 -17.12 1.91
N GLY A 264 6.29 -15.83 1.75
CA GLY A 264 7.59 -15.31 2.15
C GLY A 264 7.90 -15.50 3.64
N TYR A 265 6.91 -15.35 4.51
CA TYR A 265 7.07 -15.57 5.95
C TYR A 265 7.30 -17.04 6.27
N VAL A 266 6.54 -17.93 5.63
CA VAL A 266 6.70 -19.39 5.80
C VAL A 266 8.09 -19.85 5.36
N ILE A 267 8.60 -19.32 4.25
CA ILE A 267 9.97 -19.60 3.77
C ILE A 267 10.99 -19.09 4.79
N ALA A 268 10.82 -17.86 5.29
CA ALA A 268 11.76 -17.27 6.23
C ALA A 268 11.85 -18.04 7.56
N GLU A 269 10.72 -18.47 8.12
CA GLU A 269 10.69 -19.23 9.39
C GLU A 269 11.18 -20.66 9.24
N ARG A 270 10.87 -21.30 8.12
CA ARG A 270 11.18 -22.72 7.91
C ARG A 270 12.58 -22.97 7.41
N ASP A 271 13.08 -22.12 6.50
CA ASP A 271 14.24 -22.41 5.66
C ASP A 271 15.48 -21.57 6.05
N LEU A 272 15.33 -20.54 6.89
CA LEU A 272 16.42 -19.65 7.27
C LEU A 272 16.75 -19.75 8.76
N ASN A 273 18.01 -19.54 9.09
CA ASN A 273 18.51 -19.67 10.47
C ASN A 273 18.21 -18.42 11.30
N ASN A 274 17.60 -18.59 12.48
CA ASN A 274 17.36 -17.53 13.47
C ASN A 274 16.70 -16.27 12.90
N VAL A 275 15.71 -16.45 12.04
CA VAL A 275 14.87 -15.35 11.54
C VAL A 275 13.60 -15.31 12.39
N THR A 276 13.37 -14.19 13.07
CA THR A 276 12.12 -13.94 13.79
C THR A 276 11.10 -13.31 12.85
N VAL A 277 9.89 -13.89 12.78
CA VAL A 277 8.75 -13.29 12.09
C VAL A 277 7.72 -12.88 13.14
N ASN A 278 7.51 -11.58 13.30
CA ASN A 278 6.47 -11.04 14.15
C ASN A 278 5.10 -11.40 13.58
N LYS A 279 4.13 -11.67 14.46
CA LYS A 279 2.78 -12.10 14.08
C LYS A 279 2.17 -11.12 13.08
N THR A 280 1.75 -11.64 11.93
CA THR A 280 1.19 -10.81 10.87
C THR A 280 -0.30 -10.52 11.10
N TYR A 281 -0.73 -9.30 10.76
CA TYR A 281 -2.12 -8.86 10.84
C TYR A 281 -2.46 -7.91 9.68
N PRO A 282 -3.76 -7.81 9.29
CA PRO A 282 -4.16 -6.87 8.25
C PRO A 282 -4.07 -5.44 8.77
N ALA A 283 -3.27 -4.60 8.11
CA ALA A 283 -3.12 -3.18 8.41
C ALA A 283 -3.67 -2.32 7.27
N LEU A 284 -4.01 -1.06 7.57
CA LEU A 284 -4.73 -0.17 6.67
C LEU A 284 -5.97 -0.87 6.07
N VAL A 285 -6.81 -1.40 6.96
CA VAL A 285 -7.95 -2.26 6.61
C VAL A 285 -9.29 -1.61 6.95
N PRO A 286 -10.31 -1.72 6.09
CA PRO A 286 -11.66 -1.26 6.42
C PRO A 286 -12.23 -2.03 7.62
N LEU A 287 -12.89 -1.29 8.52
CA LEU A 287 -13.54 -1.85 9.71
C LEU A 287 -14.99 -2.25 9.39
N VAL A 288 -15.44 -3.29 10.06
CA VAL A 288 -16.83 -3.75 10.03
C VAL A 288 -17.52 -3.20 11.28
N GLY A 289 -18.76 -2.74 11.13
CA GLY A 289 -19.51 -2.22 12.26
C GLY A 289 -20.79 -1.52 11.86
N GLU A 290 -21.64 -1.24 12.87
CA GLU A 290 -22.92 -0.58 12.70
C GLU A 290 -22.78 0.94 12.54
N HIS A 291 -23.50 1.53 11.59
CA HIS A 291 -23.50 2.98 11.37
C HIS A 291 -24.28 3.74 12.45
N PRO A 292 -24.02 5.06 12.65
CA PRO A 292 -24.87 5.90 13.48
C PRO A 292 -26.35 5.78 13.07
N GLY A 293 -27.23 5.77 14.07
CA GLY A 293 -28.68 5.68 13.85
C GLY A 293 -29.20 4.29 13.51
N GLY A 294 -28.34 3.25 13.56
CA GLY A 294 -28.67 1.87 13.19
C GLY A 294 -28.81 1.66 11.70
N GLU A 295 -28.80 0.40 11.25
CA GLU A 295 -28.89 -0.04 9.86
C GLU A 295 -27.97 0.69 8.86
N ASN A 296 -27.73 0.09 7.69
CA ASN A 296 -26.81 0.58 6.65
C ASN A 296 -27.40 1.77 5.86
N THR A 297 -27.70 2.88 6.52
CA THR A 297 -28.29 4.08 5.88
C THR A 297 -27.26 5.00 5.22
N LEU A 298 -25.97 4.87 5.57
CA LEU A 298 -24.92 5.81 5.17
C LEU A 298 -23.93 5.35 4.06
N PRO A 299 -24.04 4.15 3.42
CA PRO A 299 -23.07 3.76 2.40
C PRO A 299 -22.91 4.81 1.32
N GLY A 300 -21.62 5.12 0.98
CA GLY A 300 -21.25 6.14 0.01
C GLY A 300 -21.18 7.57 0.57
N VAL A 301 -21.60 7.83 1.82
CA VAL A 301 -21.36 9.12 2.47
C VAL A 301 -19.88 9.23 2.80
N SER A 302 -19.26 10.33 2.37
CA SER A 302 -17.86 10.64 2.68
C SER A 302 -17.75 12.08 3.16
N LEU A 303 -16.80 12.34 4.05
CA LEU A 303 -16.50 13.67 4.58
C LEU A 303 -15.08 13.70 5.17
N ASP A 304 -14.53 14.90 5.32
CA ASP A 304 -13.31 15.09 6.10
C ASP A 304 -13.68 15.23 7.58
N CYS A 305 -13.06 14.40 8.40
CA CYS A 305 -13.28 14.42 9.84
C CYS A 305 -11.97 14.20 10.60
N GLN A 306 -12.00 14.26 11.92
CA GLN A 306 -10.89 13.87 12.77
C GLN A 306 -11.22 12.58 13.50
N VAL A 307 -10.36 11.55 13.31
CA VAL A 307 -10.45 10.29 14.06
C VAL A 307 -9.29 10.22 15.06
N LYS A 308 -9.58 9.81 16.29
CA LYS A 308 -8.60 9.66 17.38
C LYS A 308 -8.71 8.28 17.99
N ILE A 309 -7.61 7.82 18.61
CA ILE A 309 -7.62 6.60 19.43
C ILE A 309 -7.88 6.98 20.87
N LYS A 310 -8.84 6.29 21.48
CA LYS A 310 -9.12 6.33 22.91
C LYS A 310 -8.68 4.99 23.51
N LYS A 311 -7.57 4.97 24.25
CA LYS A 311 -7.14 3.81 25.02
C LYS A 311 -7.81 3.83 26.39
N ALA A 312 -8.16 2.64 26.92
CA ALA A 312 -8.85 2.51 28.20
C ALA A 312 -8.01 3.11 29.38
N GLU A 313 -6.69 3.01 29.31
CA GLU A 313 -5.77 3.40 30.39
C GLU A 313 -5.32 4.87 30.34
N THR A 314 -5.55 5.58 29.23
CA THR A 314 -5.09 6.97 29.08
C THR A 314 -6.26 7.91 28.79
N LYS A 315 -6.40 8.96 29.62
CA LYS A 315 -7.39 10.03 29.39
C LYS A 315 -7.09 10.90 28.15
N LYS A 316 -5.88 10.83 27.59
CA LYS A 316 -5.46 11.60 26.41
C LYS A 316 -5.52 10.72 25.15
N ALA A 317 -6.15 11.23 24.09
CA ALA A 317 -6.06 10.63 22.76
C ALA A 317 -4.61 10.69 22.27
N GLN A 318 -4.04 9.52 21.91
CA GLN A 318 -2.62 9.41 21.59
C GLN A 318 -2.29 9.69 20.13
N GLN A 319 -3.20 9.44 19.22
CA GLN A 319 -3.00 9.63 17.78
C GLN A 319 -4.27 10.17 17.13
N ALA A 320 -4.12 11.04 16.14
CA ALA A 320 -5.23 11.60 15.40
C ALA A 320 -4.93 11.56 13.91
N SER A 321 -5.90 11.17 13.10
CA SER A 321 -5.90 11.33 11.65
C SER A 321 -6.95 12.35 11.24
N ARG A 322 -6.59 13.31 10.38
CA ARG A 322 -7.51 14.28 9.80
C ARG A 322 -7.48 14.12 8.29
N SER A 323 -8.46 13.42 7.75
CA SER A 323 -8.57 13.16 6.32
C SER A 323 -9.94 12.54 5.99
N GLY A 324 -10.13 12.14 4.75
CA GLY A 324 -11.37 11.55 4.28
C GLY A 324 -11.81 10.31 5.06
N PHE A 325 -13.07 10.31 5.43
CA PHE A 325 -13.81 9.22 6.05
C PHE A 325 -14.86 8.72 5.06
N LEU A 326 -15.10 7.43 5.03
CA LEU A 326 -16.06 6.82 4.11
C LEU A 326 -16.93 5.77 4.84
N PHE A 327 -18.23 5.91 4.78
CA PHE A 327 -19.17 4.86 5.14
C PHE A 327 -19.31 3.85 3.99
N THR A 328 -19.13 2.57 4.30
CA THR A 328 -19.26 1.46 3.34
C THR A 328 -20.50 0.62 3.69
N HIS A 329 -20.87 -0.32 2.84
CA HIS A 329 -21.99 -1.25 3.15
C HIS A 329 -21.72 -2.16 4.36
N LYS A 330 -20.47 -2.30 4.82
CA LYS A 330 -20.08 -3.17 5.93
C LYS A 330 -19.58 -2.42 7.17
N GLY A 331 -19.50 -1.10 7.11
CA GLY A 331 -18.95 -0.28 8.19
C GLY A 331 -18.14 0.90 7.64
N TYR A 332 -16.86 0.97 7.97
CA TYR A 332 -16.07 2.19 7.91
C TYR A 332 -14.78 2.02 7.10
N SER A 333 -14.42 3.03 6.33
CA SER A 333 -13.22 3.09 5.51
C SER A 333 -12.77 4.56 5.32
N GLY A 334 -11.89 4.79 4.36
CA GLY A 334 -11.28 6.09 4.10
C GLY A 334 -9.96 6.25 4.86
N PRO A 335 -9.07 7.15 4.41
CA PRO A 335 -7.73 7.30 4.97
C PRO A 335 -7.70 7.47 6.49
N SER A 336 -8.64 8.23 7.06
CA SER A 336 -8.72 8.46 8.52
C SER A 336 -8.99 7.19 9.33
N ILE A 337 -9.72 6.24 8.77
CA ILE A 337 -9.99 4.94 9.40
C ILE A 337 -8.84 3.96 9.12
N LEU A 338 -8.39 3.89 7.88
CA LEU A 338 -7.37 2.93 7.48
C LEU A 338 -6.06 3.15 8.25
N ASP A 339 -5.61 4.40 8.39
CA ASP A 339 -4.38 4.75 9.11
C ASP A 339 -4.39 4.31 10.58
N LEU A 340 -5.57 4.24 11.21
CA LEU A 340 -5.72 3.90 12.63
C LEU A 340 -6.26 2.49 12.87
N SER A 341 -6.67 1.77 11.82
CA SER A 341 -7.35 0.47 11.92
C SER A 341 -6.51 -0.60 12.63
N HIS A 342 -5.18 -0.54 12.49
CA HIS A 342 -4.25 -1.50 13.08
C HIS A 342 -4.33 -1.54 14.61
N HIS A 343 -4.66 -0.44 15.28
CA HIS A 343 -4.85 -0.41 16.73
C HIS A 343 -6.03 -1.28 17.18
N VAL A 344 -7.14 -1.24 16.43
CA VAL A 344 -8.32 -2.06 16.71
C VAL A 344 -8.06 -3.53 16.37
N VAL A 345 -7.34 -3.79 15.27
CA VAL A 345 -7.02 -5.14 14.79
C VAL A 345 -6.04 -5.84 15.73
N ASN A 346 -4.98 -5.15 16.13
CA ASN A 346 -3.91 -5.72 16.96
C ASN A 346 -4.39 -6.02 18.39
N ASP A 347 -5.11 -5.10 19.02
CA ASP A 347 -5.69 -5.30 20.33
C ASP A 347 -6.66 -6.50 20.36
N SER A 348 -7.46 -6.69 19.29
CA SER A 348 -8.38 -7.83 19.16
C SER A 348 -7.65 -9.18 19.09
N SER A 349 -6.42 -9.19 18.56
CA SER A 349 -5.61 -10.40 18.39
C SER A 349 -4.82 -10.82 19.65
N HIS A 350 -4.66 -9.92 20.64
CA HIS A 350 -3.90 -10.16 21.88
C HIS A 350 -4.81 -10.32 23.11
N SER A 351 -6.10 -10.02 23.00
CA SER A 351 -7.04 -10.03 24.13
C SER A 351 -7.55 -11.45 24.38
N ASN A 352 -6.89 -12.19 25.28
CA ASN A 352 -7.51 -13.31 25.97
C ASN A 352 -8.61 -12.77 26.89
N ASN A 353 -9.86 -12.65 26.38
CA ASN A 353 -11.12 -12.43 27.14
C ASN A 353 -11.28 -11.21 28.06
N ASN A 354 -10.39 -10.22 28.06
CA ASN A 354 -10.61 -8.98 28.82
C ASN A 354 -10.97 -7.82 27.88
N SER A 355 -12.27 -7.56 27.74
CA SER A 355 -12.84 -6.49 26.90
C SER A 355 -12.45 -5.06 27.32
N SER A 356 -11.74 -4.87 28.42
CA SER A 356 -11.39 -3.55 28.97
C SER A 356 -10.15 -2.90 28.35
N SER A 357 -9.34 -3.62 27.53
CA SER A 357 -8.09 -3.09 26.97
C SER A 357 -8.17 -2.72 25.48
N ILE A 358 -9.32 -2.91 24.83
CA ILE A 358 -9.44 -2.68 23.37
C ILE A 358 -9.43 -1.18 23.07
N SER A 359 -8.55 -0.75 22.17
CA SER A 359 -8.51 0.62 21.65
C SER A 359 -9.80 0.93 20.88
N LYS A 360 -10.39 2.09 21.19
CA LYS A 360 -11.60 2.58 20.53
C LYS A 360 -11.27 3.74 19.62
N LEU A 361 -11.87 3.81 18.45
CA LEU A 361 -11.78 4.95 17.57
C LEU A 361 -12.94 5.91 17.86
N VAL A 362 -12.63 7.19 18.02
CA VAL A 362 -13.61 8.25 18.24
C VAL A 362 -13.49 9.32 17.15
N VAL A 363 -14.63 9.79 16.68
CA VAL A 363 -14.73 10.73 15.56
C VAL A 363 -15.25 12.08 16.04
N ASN A 364 -14.54 13.14 15.66
CA ASN A 364 -15.09 14.47 15.58
C ASN A 364 -15.48 14.74 14.12
N TRP A 365 -16.79 14.81 13.86
CA TRP A 365 -17.32 14.88 12.49
C TRP A 365 -16.95 16.15 11.73
N ASN A 366 -16.74 17.27 12.45
CA ASN A 366 -16.19 18.49 11.86
C ASN A 366 -15.39 19.25 12.92
N PRO A 367 -14.06 19.07 12.96
CA PRO A 367 -13.20 19.69 13.97
C PRO A 367 -13.07 21.21 13.85
N ALA A 368 -13.52 21.82 12.76
CA ALA A 368 -13.55 23.26 12.57
C ALA A 368 -14.82 23.92 13.16
N CYS A 369 -15.77 23.09 13.61
CA CYS A 369 -17.08 23.55 14.06
C CYS A 369 -17.16 23.56 15.59
N ASP A 370 -17.58 24.67 16.18
CA ASP A 370 -18.00 24.73 17.59
C ASP A 370 -19.46 24.33 17.70
N TRP A 371 -19.68 23.06 18.02
CA TRP A 371 -21.03 22.51 18.15
C TRP A 371 -21.84 23.13 19.29
N LYS A 372 -21.18 23.71 20.31
CA LYS A 372 -21.88 24.44 21.39
C LYS A 372 -22.48 25.73 20.87
N GLU A 373 -21.75 26.44 20.01
CA GLU A 373 -22.23 27.65 19.37
C GLU A 373 -23.34 27.35 18.36
N VAL A 374 -23.13 26.34 17.47
CA VAL A 374 -24.14 25.93 16.47
C VAL A 374 -25.47 25.56 17.12
N LEU A 375 -25.45 24.92 18.29
CA LEU A 375 -26.65 24.48 19.02
C LEU A 375 -27.05 25.44 20.17
N ASN A 376 -26.54 26.68 20.18
CA ASN A 376 -26.89 27.68 21.17
C ASN A 376 -28.27 28.29 20.88
N PRO A 377 -29.24 28.22 21.83
CA PRO A 377 -30.54 28.85 21.66
C PRO A 377 -30.46 30.37 21.48
N ALA A 378 -29.51 31.03 22.11
CA ALA A 378 -29.37 32.51 22.03
C ALA A 378 -28.91 32.98 20.63
N ALA A 379 -28.24 32.14 19.85
CA ALA A 379 -27.87 32.40 18.46
C ALA A 379 -29.03 32.20 17.47
N ALA A 380 -30.16 31.69 17.94
CA ALA A 380 -31.35 31.37 17.13
C ALA A 380 -32.08 32.60 16.57
N GLY A 381 -31.80 33.79 17.07
CA GLY A 381 -32.46 35.05 16.63
C GLY A 381 -31.64 35.97 15.74
N GLN A 382 -30.36 35.64 15.42
CA GLN A 382 -29.41 36.57 14.75
C GLN A 382 -29.16 36.30 13.26
N SER A 383 -29.79 35.26 12.64
CA SER A 383 -29.68 35.11 11.18
C SER A 383 -30.55 36.15 10.48
N SER A 384 -29.92 37.25 10.06
CA SER A 384 -30.44 38.31 9.22
C SER A 384 -30.97 37.78 7.90
N GLY A 385 -32.28 37.80 7.70
CA GLY A 385 -32.95 37.47 6.45
C GLY A 385 -34.40 37.08 6.68
N GLY A 386 -35.30 38.06 6.61
CA GLY A 386 -36.74 37.94 6.84
C GLY A 386 -37.39 36.80 6.03
N GLY A 387 -37.81 35.82 6.73
CA GLY A 387 -38.63 34.71 6.27
C GLY A 387 -38.76 33.72 7.41
N GLY A 388 -39.99 33.53 7.95
CA GLY A 388 -40.32 32.66 9.09
C GLY A 388 -40.01 31.18 8.90
N GLY A 389 -38.77 30.86 8.51
CA GLY A 389 -38.27 29.50 8.38
C GLY A 389 -37.93 28.91 9.74
N SER A 390 -38.55 27.80 10.09
CA SER A 390 -38.30 27.04 11.30
C SER A 390 -36.78 26.82 11.53
N ASP A 391 -36.24 27.21 12.69
CA ASP A 391 -34.88 27.02 13.12
C ASP A 391 -34.60 25.59 13.62
N LEU A 392 -34.96 24.62 12.75
CA LEU A 392 -34.80 23.21 13.06
C LEU A 392 -33.34 22.83 13.27
N VAL A 393 -33.08 22.01 14.28
CA VAL A 393 -31.73 21.46 14.57
C VAL A 393 -31.08 20.84 13.33
N ILE A 394 -31.86 20.06 12.56
CA ILE A 394 -31.36 19.42 11.32
C ILE A 394 -30.91 20.45 10.27
N LYS A 395 -31.58 21.58 10.13
CA LYS A 395 -31.21 22.61 9.15
C LYS A 395 -29.85 23.20 9.51
N ARG A 396 -29.57 23.46 10.80
CA ARG A 396 -28.28 23.95 11.26
C ARG A 396 -27.16 22.93 11.04
N LEU A 397 -27.39 21.66 11.37
CA LEU A 397 -26.39 20.61 11.16
C LEU A 397 -26.06 20.41 9.67
N LYS A 398 -27.06 20.51 8.78
CA LYS A 398 -26.86 20.37 7.32
C LYS A 398 -25.97 21.46 6.70
N LEU A 399 -25.71 22.56 7.39
CA LEU A 399 -24.73 23.57 6.97
C LEU A 399 -23.28 23.07 7.13
N HIS A 400 -23.05 22.07 7.97
CA HIS A 400 -21.72 21.60 8.39
C HIS A 400 -21.44 20.14 8.06
N LEU A 401 -22.47 19.33 7.84
CA LEU A 401 -22.38 17.88 7.65
C LEU A 401 -23.30 17.39 6.51
N PRO A 402 -23.00 16.25 5.88
CA PRO A 402 -23.87 15.60 4.91
C PRO A 402 -25.28 15.31 5.49
N ALA A 403 -26.32 15.58 4.71
CA ALA A 403 -27.70 15.48 5.17
C ALA A 403 -28.07 14.12 5.79
N ARG A 404 -27.68 13.01 5.13
CA ARG A 404 -27.93 11.64 5.62
C ARG A 404 -27.23 11.38 6.96
N LEU A 405 -26.04 11.91 7.16
CA LEU A 405 -25.32 11.80 8.43
C LEU A 405 -26.01 12.60 9.53
N CYS A 406 -26.50 13.82 9.24
CA CYS A 406 -27.26 14.61 10.20
C CYS A 406 -28.50 13.84 10.71
N GLU A 407 -29.26 13.22 9.81
CA GLU A 407 -30.43 12.44 10.15
C GLU A 407 -30.09 11.24 11.05
N ALA A 408 -29.01 10.53 10.72
CA ALA A 408 -28.52 9.39 11.50
C ALA A 408 -28.07 9.80 12.91
N LEU A 409 -27.29 10.90 13.03
CA LEU A 409 -26.81 11.40 14.33
C LEU A 409 -27.94 11.95 15.21
N LEU A 410 -28.96 12.58 14.63
CA LEU A 410 -30.15 13.02 15.36
C LEU A 410 -30.94 11.82 15.88
N LYS A 411 -31.12 10.76 15.07
CA LYS A 411 -31.73 9.50 15.51
C LYS A 411 -30.96 8.87 16.67
N GLU A 412 -29.62 8.84 16.60
CA GLU A 412 -28.73 8.33 17.68
C GLU A 412 -28.87 9.16 18.97
N ALA A 413 -29.13 10.47 18.84
CA ALA A 413 -29.35 11.38 19.95
C ALA A 413 -30.79 11.36 20.49
N ASP A 414 -31.65 10.59 19.87
CA ASP A 414 -33.10 10.58 20.16
C ASP A 414 -33.75 11.98 20.00
N VAL A 415 -33.39 12.68 18.90
CA VAL A 415 -33.93 14.01 18.53
C VAL A 415 -34.74 13.86 17.25
N ASP A 416 -36.00 14.26 17.30
CA ASP A 416 -36.83 14.27 16.08
C ASP A 416 -36.38 15.36 15.12
N SER A 417 -35.92 14.91 13.95
CA SER A 417 -35.37 15.79 12.93
C SER A 417 -36.41 16.69 12.26
N SER A 418 -37.68 16.33 12.31
CA SER A 418 -38.78 17.03 11.62
C SER A 418 -39.36 18.17 12.39
N SER A 419 -39.32 18.13 13.73
CA SER A 419 -40.09 19.05 14.59
C SER A 419 -39.25 19.84 15.59
N VAL A 420 -38.04 19.37 15.97
CA VAL A 420 -37.27 20.00 17.06
C VAL A 420 -36.49 21.21 16.58
N ASN A 421 -36.85 22.37 17.12
CA ASN A 421 -36.07 23.61 16.96
C ASN A 421 -34.93 23.70 17.99
N VAL A 422 -33.87 24.48 17.66
CA VAL A 422 -32.74 24.67 18.56
C VAL A 422 -33.14 25.29 19.91
N SER A 423 -34.12 26.21 19.90
CA SER A 423 -34.68 26.82 21.12
C SER A 423 -35.37 25.81 22.04
N ASN A 424 -36.05 24.83 21.44
CA ASN A 424 -36.85 23.82 22.18
C ASN A 424 -36.08 22.53 22.44
N LEU A 425 -34.81 22.42 22.03
CA LEU A 425 -33.97 21.24 22.26
C LEU A 425 -33.64 21.09 23.75
N PRO A 426 -34.13 20.03 24.43
CA PRO A 426 -33.85 19.81 25.85
C PRO A 426 -32.34 19.79 26.14
N LYS A 427 -31.93 20.38 27.27
CA LYS A 427 -30.51 20.49 27.68
C LYS A 427 -29.79 19.13 27.65
N ALA A 428 -30.43 18.07 28.14
CA ALA A 428 -29.83 16.72 28.15
C ALA A 428 -29.60 16.19 26.73
N LYS A 429 -30.59 16.35 25.83
CA LYS A 429 -30.46 15.93 24.42
C LYS A 429 -29.45 16.78 23.68
N ARG A 430 -29.31 18.08 24.00
CA ARG A 430 -28.26 18.97 23.44
C ARG A 430 -26.86 18.50 23.82
N ILE A 431 -26.65 18.19 25.11
CA ILE A 431 -25.35 17.68 25.59
C ILE A 431 -25.01 16.37 24.89
N LYS A 432 -25.93 15.41 24.83
CA LYS A 432 -25.78 14.13 24.12
C LYS A 432 -25.45 14.34 22.64
N LEU A 433 -26.15 15.26 21.97
CA LEU A 433 -25.92 15.55 20.55
C LEU A 433 -24.53 16.19 20.33
N ILE A 434 -24.10 17.12 21.18
CA ILE A 434 -22.75 17.71 21.12
C ILE A 434 -21.68 16.63 21.31
N GLU A 435 -21.87 15.70 22.23
CA GLU A 435 -20.94 14.56 22.43
C GLU A 435 -20.87 13.69 21.18
N ILE A 436 -22.01 13.29 20.61
CA ILE A 436 -22.10 12.52 19.38
C ILE A 436 -21.43 13.24 18.20
N LEU A 437 -21.58 14.55 18.10
CA LEU A 437 -20.98 15.36 17.03
C LEU A 437 -19.45 15.51 17.15
N SER A 438 -18.93 15.57 18.37
CA SER A 438 -17.52 15.88 18.66
C SER A 438 -16.68 14.67 19.08
N CYS A 439 -17.30 13.59 19.57
CA CYS A 439 -16.61 12.43 20.16
C CYS A 439 -17.41 11.12 19.95
N TYR A 440 -17.85 10.87 18.73
CA TYR A 440 -18.60 9.65 18.40
C TYR A 440 -17.71 8.41 18.46
N GLU A 441 -18.06 7.44 19.30
CA GLU A 441 -17.36 6.16 19.36
C GLU A 441 -17.81 5.25 18.20
N ILE A 442 -16.85 4.81 17.37
CA ILE A 442 -17.12 3.89 16.26
C ILE A 442 -17.47 2.51 16.81
N LYS A 443 -18.64 2.01 16.44
CA LYS A 443 -19.14 0.68 16.82
C LYS A 443 -18.53 -0.39 15.91
N SER A 444 -17.21 -0.60 16.01
CA SER A 444 -16.52 -1.63 15.23
C SER A 444 -16.69 -2.99 15.85
N THR A 445 -17.08 -3.99 15.05
CA THR A 445 -17.22 -5.39 15.42
C THR A 445 -16.15 -6.29 14.79
N GLY A 446 -15.28 -5.72 13.95
CA GLY A 446 -14.21 -6.44 13.27
C GLY A 446 -13.63 -5.70 12.08
N HIS A 447 -12.98 -6.44 11.19
CA HIS A 447 -12.29 -5.90 10.01
C HIS A 447 -12.49 -6.80 8.78
N GLN A 448 -12.19 -6.28 7.58
CA GLN A 448 -12.41 -7.02 6.32
C GLN A 448 -11.23 -7.94 5.90
N GLY A 449 -10.24 -8.14 6.79
CA GLY A 449 -9.14 -9.09 6.61
C GLY A 449 -8.15 -8.72 5.51
N PHE A 450 -7.17 -9.60 5.28
CA PHE A 450 -6.10 -9.41 4.29
C PHE A 450 -6.59 -9.18 2.86
N ARG A 451 -7.78 -9.66 2.48
CA ARG A 451 -8.35 -9.42 1.15
C ARG A 451 -8.65 -7.94 0.86
N LYS A 452 -8.78 -7.12 1.90
CA LYS A 452 -9.11 -5.70 1.82
C LYS A 452 -8.10 -4.79 2.50
N ALA A 453 -7.12 -5.37 3.19
CA ALA A 453 -6.02 -4.62 3.79
C ALA A 453 -5.09 -4.10 2.69
N GLU A 454 -4.70 -2.82 2.79
CA GLU A 454 -3.73 -2.23 1.87
C GLU A 454 -2.33 -2.85 2.07
N VAL A 455 -1.98 -3.15 3.33
CA VAL A 455 -0.67 -3.69 3.71
C VAL A 455 -0.80 -4.70 4.85
N THR A 456 0.30 -5.40 5.12
CA THR A 456 0.47 -6.32 6.25
C THR A 456 1.26 -5.63 7.35
N GLY A 457 0.79 -5.70 8.59
CA GLY A 457 1.55 -5.40 9.80
C GLY A 457 2.21 -6.67 10.33
N GLY A 458 3.28 -6.54 11.11
CA GLY A 458 4.17 -7.65 11.45
C GLY A 458 5.08 -8.06 10.29
N GLY A 459 5.75 -9.18 10.38
CA GLY A 459 6.67 -9.68 9.36
C GLY A 459 8.07 -9.96 9.91
N ILE A 460 9.08 -10.07 9.05
CA ILE A 460 10.47 -10.33 9.46
C ILE A 460 10.95 -9.18 10.34
N ALA A 461 11.25 -9.51 11.61
CA ALA A 461 11.71 -8.55 12.60
C ALA A 461 12.99 -7.85 12.16
N LEU A 462 13.04 -6.52 12.28
CA LEU A 462 14.20 -5.72 11.87
C LEU A 462 15.45 -6.04 12.71
N GLU A 463 15.30 -6.63 13.87
CA GLU A 463 16.39 -7.18 14.69
C GLU A 463 17.17 -8.29 13.99
N SER A 464 16.51 -9.04 13.11
CA SER A 464 17.15 -10.10 12.30
C SER A 464 17.94 -9.55 11.11
N VAL A 465 17.82 -8.24 10.82
CA VAL A 465 18.36 -7.58 9.62
C VAL A 465 19.52 -6.66 9.97
N ASP A 466 20.58 -6.62 9.15
CA ASP A 466 21.56 -5.54 9.18
C ASP A 466 20.98 -4.31 8.48
N THR A 467 20.80 -3.24 9.24
CA THR A 467 20.16 -2.00 8.77
C THR A 467 20.96 -1.23 7.71
N LYS A 468 22.23 -1.55 7.53
CA LYS A 468 23.10 -0.92 6.51
C LYS A 468 23.01 -1.62 5.17
N THR A 469 22.73 -2.94 5.18
CA THR A 469 22.80 -3.78 4.00
C THR A 469 21.47 -4.42 3.61
N MET A 470 20.54 -4.54 4.55
CA MET A 470 19.32 -5.37 4.48
C MET A 470 19.64 -6.88 4.42
N GLU A 471 20.84 -7.31 4.75
CA GLU A 471 21.23 -8.72 4.86
C GLU A 471 20.69 -9.32 6.17
N LEU A 472 20.24 -10.57 6.14
CA LEU A 472 19.88 -11.33 7.34
C LEU A 472 21.13 -11.74 8.10
N LYS A 473 21.25 -11.33 9.37
CA LYS A 473 22.46 -11.47 10.20
C LYS A 473 23.03 -12.90 10.28
N ASN A 474 22.14 -13.91 10.25
CA ASN A 474 22.53 -15.32 10.39
C ASN A 474 22.43 -16.12 9.07
N ASN A 475 22.24 -15.43 7.94
CA ASN A 475 22.07 -16.07 6.64
C ASN A 475 22.85 -15.30 5.59
N LYS A 476 24.14 -15.68 5.45
CA LYS A 476 25.06 -14.99 4.54
C LYS A 476 24.51 -14.92 3.11
N ASN A 477 24.61 -13.74 2.51
CA ASN A 477 24.14 -13.45 1.15
C ASN A 477 22.62 -13.59 0.97
N VAL A 478 21.83 -13.51 2.05
CA VAL A 478 20.38 -13.42 1.98
C VAL A 478 19.93 -12.04 2.46
N PHE A 479 19.29 -11.31 1.57
CA PHE A 479 18.78 -9.96 1.81
C PHE A 479 17.25 -9.97 1.81
N VAL A 480 16.64 -9.04 2.56
CA VAL A 480 15.18 -8.88 2.62
C VAL A 480 14.81 -7.44 2.32
N CYS A 481 13.70 -7.19 1.62
CA CYS A 481 13.24 -5.83 1.36
C CYS A 481 11.72 -5.73 1.09
N GLY A 482 11.18 -4.57 1.35
CA GLY A 482 9.76 -4.27 1.14
C GLY A 482 8.86 -4.78 2.25
N GLU A 483 7.63 -5.10 1.92
CA GLU A 483 6.54 -5.43 2.87
C GLU A 483 6.72 -6.77 3.61
N ILE A 484 7.70 -7.59 3.24
CA ILE A 484 8.07 -8.78 4.01
C ILE A 484 8.69 -8.43 5.37
N CYS A 485 9.25 -7.23 5.52
CA CYS A 485 9.80 -6.73 6.78
C CYS A 485 8.70 -6.25 7.70
N ASP A 486 8.93 -6.35 9.01
CA ASP A 486 8.02 -5.87 10.05
C ASP A 486 7.99 -4.33 10.11
N ILE A 487 7.39 -3.72 9.12
CA ILE A 487 7.11 -2.28 9.07
C ILE A 487 6.10 -1.96 7.97
N PHE A 488 5.20 -1.05 8.27
CA PHE A 488 4.36 -0.42 7.27
C PHE A 488 4.19 1.07 7.54
N GLY A 489 3.99 1.85 6.49
CA GLY A 489 3.69 3.28 6.54
C GLY A 489 2.19 3.54 6.44
N ARG A 490 1.74 4.71 6.92
CA ARG A 490 0.38 5.18 6.72
C ARG A 490 0.03 5.37 5.23
N ILE A 491 -1.22 5.69 4.94
CA ILE A 491 -1.68 5.95 3.56
C ILE A 491 -0.99 7.20 2.99
N GLY A 492 -0.37 7.08 1.80
CA GLY A 492 0.20 8.25 1.14
C GLY A 492 1.58 8.12 0.52
N GLY A 493 1.96 6.94 0.05
CA GLY A 493 3.26 6.70 -0.60
C GLY A 493 4.37 6.26 0.36
N PHE A 494 4.08 6.17 1.67
CA PHE A 494 5.07 5.77 2.69
C PHE A 494 5.52 4.32 2.51
N ASN A 495 4.62 3.41 2.14
CA ASN A 495 4.95 2.02 1.85
C ASN A 495 5.82 1.88 0.58
N PHE A 496 5.64 2.76 -0.38
CA PHE A 496 6.55 2.87 -1.51
C PHE A 496 7.93 3.41 -1.10
N LEU A 497 7.97 4.45 -0.26
CA LEU A 497 9.25 4.97 0.27
C LEU A 497 10.06 3.87 0.97
N TRP A 498 9.39 3.04 1.81
CA TRP A 498 10.02 1.89 2.44
C TRP A 498 10.52 0.88 1.39
N ALA A 499 9.69 0.54 0.39
CA ALA A 499 10.04 -0.40 -0.67
C ALA A 499 11.25 0.09 -1.49
N TRP A 500 11.28 1.39 -1.83
CA TRP A 500 12.40 2.00 -2.55
C TRP A 500 13.68 1.97 -1.72
N THR A 501 13.61 2.38 -0.45
CA THR A 501 14.79 2.49 0.43
C THR A 501 15.37 1.14 0.76
N SER A 502 14.56 0.19 1.21
CA SER A 502 15.02 -1.16 1.56
C SER A 502 15.48 -1.95 0.33
N GLY A 503 14.75 -1.81 -0.80
CA GLY A 503 15.14 -2.43 -2.07
C GLY A 503 16.48 -1.91 -2.59
N ARG A 504 16.73 -0.59 -2.48
CA ARG A 504 18.03 0.00 -2.86
C ARG A 504 19.18 -0.57 -2.03
N LEU A 505 19.02 -0.63 -0.70
CA LEU A 505 20.07 -1.17 0.17
C LEU A 505 20.36 -2.64 -0.16
N ALA A 506 19.31 -3.47 -0.24
CA ALA A 506 19.45 -4.88 -0.60
C ALA A 506 20.13 -5.06 -1.97
N GLY A 507 19.74 -4.28 -2.97
CA GLY A 507 20.30 -4.37 -4.32
C GLY A 507 21.78 -4.00 -4.36
N ILE A 508 22.17 -2.86 -3.81
CA ILE A 508 23.57 -2.41 -3.80
C ILE A 508 24.47 -3.42 -3.09
N ASN A 509 24.05 -3.91 -1.93
CA ASN A 509 24.89 -4.76 -1.09
C ASN A 509 24.95 -6.21 -1.60
N SER A 510 23.90 -6.73 -2.24
CA SER A 510 23.93 -8.03 -2.89
C SER A 510 24.92 -8.10 -4.06
N ALA A 511 25.25 -6.98 -4.69
CA ALA A 511 26.24 -6.88 -5.76
C ALA A 511 27.70 -6.91 -5.28
N SER A 512 27.93 -7.15 -3.99
CA SER A 512 29.28 -7.26 -3.40
C SER A 512 29.67 -8.70 -3.07
N VAL A 513 28.87 -9.66 -3.53
CA VAL A 513 29.02 -11.12 -3.32
C VAL A 513 30.06 -11.71 -4.29
#